data_b1f1114033965f94c95f00dc8a437416
#
_entry.id   b1f1114033965f94c95f00dc8a437416
#
_cell.length_a   1.000
_cell.length_b   1.000
_cell.length_c   1.000
_cell.angle_alpha   90.00
_cell.angle_beta   90.00
_cell.angle_gamma   90.00
#
_symmetry.space_group_name_H-M   'P 1'
#
loop_
_entity.id
_entity.type
_entity.pdbx_description
1 polymer ?
#
loop_
_entity_poly.entity_id
_entity_poly.type
_entity_poly.pdbx_seq_one_letter_code
_entity_poly.pdbx_strand_id
1 'polypeptide(L)'
;MKLLIASIMTVLFATGAFAQSAPQTAAKAEAKKPVSVNKVPAPTKRQAIEEATPTAEPDPRIQLNENQLAIAKTVHTGEIACELGQKVSVKPMKREGFFFVSRGVNKFVMHPVESRTGALRLEDPARGALWLQLANKSMLMNQKEGKRLADECQSPEQLNYAKNMKAVNLLEPEKK
;
A
#
# COMPACT_ATOMS: atom_id res chain seq x y z
N MET A 1 -11.02 19.52 -51.66
CA MET A 1 -10.97 18.17 -52.26
C MET A 1 -11.17 17.21 -51.08
N LYS A 2 -12.32 16.84 -50.87
CA LYS A 2 -13.17 15.65 -51.07
C LYS A 2 -12.36 14.35 -51.09
N LEU A 3 -12.53 13.52 -50.05
CA LEU A 3 -12.87 12.10 -50.20
C LEU A 3 -13.30 11.49 -48.87
N LEU A 4 -14.59 11.20 -48.80
CA LEU A 4 -15.29 10.33 -47.85
C LEU A 4 -14.99 8.87 -48.24
N ILE A 5 -14.71 8.00 -47.31
CA ILE A 5 -14.95 6.56 -47.45
C ILE A 5 -15.63 6.07 -46.17
N ALA A 6 -16.92 5.84 -46.30
CA ALA A 6 -17.73 5.07 -45.39
C ALA A 6 -17.56 3.58 -45.72
N SER A 7 -17.36 2.75 -44.71
CA SER A 7 -17.46 1.31 -44.87
C SER A 7 -18.30 0.75 -43.73
N ILE A 8 -19.53 0.46 -44.09
CA ILE A 8 -20.53 -0.25 -43.29
C ILE A 8 -20.26 -1.74 -43.44
N MET A 9 -20.03 -2.45 -42.35
CA MET A 9 -20.00 -3.91 -42.37
C MET A 9 -21.01 -4.45 -41.36
N THR A 10 -22.16 -4.81 -41.93
CA THR A 10 -23.28 -5.50 -41.26
C THR A 10 -22.94 -6.98 -41.18
N VAL A 11 -22.90 -7.56 -39.98
CA VAL A 11 -22.85 -9.03 -39.80
C VAL A 11 -24.10 -9.47 -39.04
N LEU A 12 -24.99 -10.13 -39.76
CA LEU A 12 -26.08 -10.93 -39.24
C LEU A 12 -25.51 -12.22 -38.62
N PHE A 13 -25.90 -12.55 -37.41
CA PHE A 13 -25.81 -13.90 -36.90
C PHE A 13 -27.17 -14.39 -36.42
N ALA A 14 -27.51 -15.56 -37.01
CA ALA A 14 -28.74 -16.26 -36.91
C ALA A 14 -28.94 -16.95 -35.54
N THR A 15 -30.19 -17.02 -35.15
CA THR A 15 -30.77 -17.78 -34.05
C THR A 15 -30.66 -19.29 -34.28
N GLY A 16 -30.20 -20.03 -33.27
CA GLY A 16 -30.28 -21.48 -33.21
C GLY A 16 -30.87 -21.93 -31.88
N ALA A 17 -32.15 -22.21 -31.90
CA ALA A 17 -32.86 -22.88 -30.82
C ALA A 17 -32.63 -24.39 -30.91
N PHE A 18 -32.16 -25.01 -29.82
CA PHE A 18 -32.25 -26.46 -29.64
C PHE A 18 -32.96 -26.76 -28.33
N ALA A 19 -34.19 -27.24 -28.50
CA ALA A 19 -34.97 -27.96 -27.48
C ALA A 19 -34.76 -29.47 -27.66
N GLN A 20 -34.43 -30.17 -26.58
CA GLN A 20 -34.65 -31.64 -26.44
C GLN A 20 -34.64 -31.95 -24.94
N SER A 21 -35.77 -32.15 -24.36
CA SER A 21 -36.55 -33.34 -23.95
C SER A 21 -35.78 -34.35 -23.09
N ALA A 22 -36.31 -34.47 -21.84
CA ALA A 22 -35.99 -35.50 -20.84
C ALA A 22 -36.36 -36.93 -21.30
N PRO A 23 -35.84 -37.98 -20.59
CA PRO A 23 -36.75 -38.79 -19.81
C PRO A 23 -36.30 -39.06 -18.39
N GLN A 24 -37.29 -39.08 -17.52
CA GLN A 24 -37.25 -39.56 -16.14
C GLN A 24 -36.94 -41.05 -16.10
N THR A 25 -36.07 -41.47 -15.20
CA THR A 25 -36.09 -42.79 -14.61
C THR A 25 -35.94 -42.67 -13.10
N ALA A 26 -36.96 -43.08 -12.43
CA ALA A 26 -37.06 -43.19 -10.99
C ALA A 26 -36.15 -44.32 -10.48
N ALA A 27 -35.30 -44.05 -9.52
CA ALA A 27 -34.70 -45.04 -8.66
C ALA A 27 -34.66 -44.53 -7.22
N LYS A 28 -35.41 -45.21 -6.47
CA LYS A 28 -35.72 -45.36 -5.06
C LYS A 28 -34.62 -44.94 -4.08
N ALA A 29 -35.08 -44.18 -3.12
CA ALA A 29 -34.40 -43.63 -1.96
C ALA A 29 -33.65 -44.66 -1.10
N GLU A 30 -32.50 -44.27 -0.61
CA GLU A 30 -31.97 -44.75 0.65
C GLU A 30 -31.49 -43.52 1.46
N ALA A 31 -32.18 -43.29 2.57
CA ALA A 31 -31.98 -42.17 3.46
C ALA A 31 -30.68 -42.37 4.25
N LYS A 32 -29.61 -41.66 3.88
CA LYS A 32 -28.48 -41.40 4.78
C LYS A 32 -28.76 -40.12 5.53
N LYS A 33 -28.80 -40.23 6.86
CA LYS A 33 -28.90 -39.12 7.81
C LYS A 33 -27.85 -38.04 7.49
N PRO A 34 -28.22 -36.75 7.49
CA PRO A 34 -27.25 -35.69 7.34
C PRO A 34 -26.34 -35.66 8.56
N VAL A 35 -25.05 -35.85 8.32
CA VAL A 35 -24.01 -35.51 9.27
C VAL A 35 -24.11 -34.01 9.51
N SER A 36 -24.43 -33.65 10.75
CA SER A 36 -24.40 -32.25 11.21
C SER A 36 -22.99 -31.71 11.05
N VAL A 37 -22.74 -31.02 9.95
CA VAL A 37 -21.57 -30.18 9.80
C VAL A 37 -21.78 -29.02 10.75
N ASN A 38 -21.01 -29.00 11.82
CA ASN A 38 -20.90 -27.85 12.70
C ASN A 38 -20.56 -26.63 11.84
N LYS A 39 -21.59 -25.85 11.53
CA LYS A 39 -21.47 -24.58 10.85
C LYS A 39 -20.75 -23.64 11.81
N VAL A 40 -19.45 -23.46 11.61
CA VAL A 40 -18.68 -22.41 12.28
C VAL A 40 -19.46 -21.12 12.04
N PRO A 41 -19.91 -20.40 13.09
CA PRO A 41 -20.65 -19.16 12.90
C PRO A 41 -19.77 -18.21 12.09
N ALA A 42 -20.33 -17.60 11.06
CA ALA A 42 -19.65 -16.56 10.32
C ALA A 42 -19.24 -15.43 11.28
N PRO A 43 -18.02 -14.91 11.20
CA PRO A 43 -17.57 -13.86 12.11
C PRO A 43 -18.56 -12.69 12.07
N THR A 44 -18.93 -12.18 13.23
CA THR A 44 -19.79 -11.01 13.29
C THR A 44 -19.10 -9.83 12.65
N LYS A 45 -19.88 -8.89 12.10
CA LYS A 45 -19.36 -7.68 11.44
C LYS A 45 -18.29 -6.94 12.28
N ARG A 46 -18.40 -7.04 13.59
CA ARG A 46 -17.43 -6.50 14.56
C ARG A 46 -16.12 -7.26 14.55
N GLN A 47 -16.16 -8.59 14.54
CA GLN A 47 -14.96 -9.46 14.46
C GLN A 47 -14.25 -9.31 13.12
N ALA A 48 -14.99 -9.20 12.01
CA ALA A 48 -14.40 -8.94 10.69
C ALA A 48 -13.75 -7.55 10.59
N ILE A 49 -14.29 -6.53 11.29
CA ILE A 49 -13.70 -5.19 11.36
C ILE A 49 -12.46 -5.19 12.26
N GLU A 50 -12.46 -5.94 13.34
CA GLU A 50 -11.34 -6.05 14.28
C GLU A 50 -10.18 -6.84 13.66
N GLU A 51 -10.47 -7.88 12.89
CA GLU A 51 -9.48 -8.66 12.15
C GLU A 51 -8.93 -7.89 10.93
N ALA A 52 -9.73 -7.01 10.31
CA ALA A 52 -9.32 -6.11 9.23
C ALA A 52 -8.67 -4.81 9.73
N THR A 53 -8.84 -4.45 11.01
CA THR A 53 -8.19 -3.27 11.59
C THR A 53 -6.76 -3.66 11.96
N PRO A 54 -5.73 -3.03 11.37
CA PRO A 54 -4.36 -3.33 11.74
C PRO A 54 -4.18 -3.08 13.24
N THR A 55 -3.77 -4.10 13.97
CA THR A 55 -3.32 -3.94 15.35
C THR A 55 -2.25 -2.86 15.35
N ALA A 56 -2.52 -1.74 16.02
CA ALA A 56 -1.58 -0.61 16.06
C ALA A 56 -0.41 -0.88 17.02
N GLU A 57 -0.09 -2.15 17.25
CA GLU A 57 1.02 -2.56 18.10
C GLU A 57 2.18 -3.11 17.26
N PRO A 58 3.43 -2.74 17.62
CA PRO A 58 4.61 -3.29 16.98
C PRO A 58 4.73 -4.80 17.24
N ASP A 59 5.17 -5.56 16.23
CA ASP A 59 5.46 -6.99 16.39
C ASP A 59 6.49 -7.19 17.53
N PRO A 60 6.16 -7.94 18.58
CA PRO A 60 7.06 -8.15 19.72
C PRO A 60 8.35 -8.88 19.35
N ARG A 61 8.35 -9.61 18.23
CA ARG A 61 9.51 -10.36 17.73
C ARG A 61 10.59 -9.46 17.13
N ILE A 62 10.23 -8.25 16.69
CA ILE A 62 11.19 -7.32 16.10
C ILE A 62 11.97 -6.64 17.23
N GLN A 63 13.27 -6.92 17.29
CA GLN A 63 14.23 -6.27 18.20
C GLN A 63 15.07 -5.29 17.37
N LEU A 64 15.14 -4.04 17.81
CA LEU A 64 15.95 -3.02 17.14
C LEU A 64 17.35 -2.97 17.77
N ASN A 65 18.35 -2.82 16.92
CA ASN A 65 19.74 -2.61 17.35
C ASN A 65 20.02 -1.13 17.62
N GLU A 66 21.18 -0.81 18.18
CA GLU A 66 21.57 0.56 18.52
C GLU A 66 21.59 1.52 17.29
N ASN A 67 22.04 1.00 16.12
CA ASN A 67 22.06 1.77 14.89
C ASN A 67 20.66 2.14 14.44
N GLN A 68 19.72 1.19 14.51
CA GLN A 68 18.32 1.44 14.18
C GLN A 68 17.67 2.45 15.15
N LEU A 69 17.99 2.38 16.44
CA LEU A 69 17.52 3.34 17.42
C LEU A 69 18.14 4.73 17.17
N ALA A 70 19.40 4.80 16.74
CA ALA A 70 20.01 6.06 16.34
C ALA A 70 19.33 6.65 15.10
N ILE A 71 19.03 5.83 14.08
CA ILE A 71 18.27 6.25 12.89
C ILE A 71 16.87 6.75 13.30
N ALA A 72 16.20 6.08 14.24
CA ALA A 72 14.87 6.48 14.70
C ALA A 72 14.83 7.94 15.21
N LYS A 73 15.90 8.41 15.82
CA LYS A 73 15.99 9.79 16.34
C LYS A 73 16.05 10.86 15.24
N THR A 74 16.37 10.48 14.01
CA THR A 74 16.47 11.38 12.86
C THR A 74 15.22 11.37 11.96
N VAL A 75 14.19 10.60 12.34
CA VAL A 75 12.93 10.53 11.60
C VAL A 75 12.14 11.82 11.78
N HIS A 76 11.74 12.45 10.69
CA HIS A 76 10.80 13.58 10.74
C HIS A 76 9.41 13.08 11.12
N THR A 77 8.86 13.65 12.18
CA THR A 77 7.56 13.28 12.74
C THR A 77 6.54 14.39 12.55
N GLY A 78 5.26 14.05 12.64
CA GLY A 78 4.16 15.00 12.51
C GLY A 78 3.33 14.77 11.25
N GLU A 79 2.58 15.78 10.85
CA GLU A 79 1.87 15.81 9.57
C GLU A 79 2.76 16.38 8.48
N ILE A 80 3.08 15.56 7.49
CA ILE A 80 3.96 15.89 6.39
C ILE A 80 3.10 16.08 5.13
N ALA A 81 3.19 17.28 4.53
CA ALA A 81 2.48 17.58 3.30
C ALA A 81 3.18 16.91 2.11
N CYS A 82 2.39 16.33 1.20
CA CYS A 82 2.85 15.65 0.00
C CYS A 82 2.22 16.28 -1.24
N GLU A 83 2.62 15.81 -2.43
CA GLU A 83 2.02 16.24 -3.68
C GLU A 83 0.51 15.97 -3.73
N LEU A 84 -0.19 16.64 -4.66
CA LEU A 84 -1.64 16.52 -4.89
C LEU A 84 -2.49 16.77 -3.63
N GLY A 85 -2.00 17.61 -2.71
CA GLY A 85 -2.72 17.94 -1.47
C GLY A 85 -2.83 16.80 -0.47
N GLN A 86 -2.06 15.74 -0.66
CA GLN A 86 -2.03 14.59 0.24
C GLN A 86 -1.22 14.90 1.50
N LYS A 87 -1.50 14.15 2.56
CA LYS A 87 -0.74 14.23 3.82
C LYS A 87 -0.42 12.84 4.32
N VAL A 88 0.77 12.71 4.88
CA VAL A 88 1.21 11.52 5.62
C VAL A 88 1.46 11.95 7.06
N SER A 89 0.89 11.22 8.01
CA SER A 89 1.16 11.43 9.42
C SER A 89 2.14 10.38 9.92
N VAL A 90 3.25 10.83 10.49
CA VAL A 90 4.29 10.00 11.09
C VAL A 90 4.33 10.28 12.58
N LYS A 91 3.94 9.33 13.42
CA LYS A 91 3.86 9.47 14.87
C LYS A 91 4.76 8.45 15.56
N PRO A 92 5.59 8.86 16.54
CA PRO A 92 6.34 7.92 17.33
C PRO A 92 5.37 7.09 18.19
N MET A 93 5.71 5.83 18.40
CA MET A 93 4.95 4.92 19.25
C MET A 93 5.52 4.84 20.67
N LYS A 94 4.79 4.22 21.60
CA LYS A 94 5.26 4.00 22.98
C LYS A 94 6.53 3.15 23.03
N ARG A 95 6.63 2.16 22.10
CA ARG A 95 7.83 1.36 21.96
C ARG A 95 8.85 2.18 21.16
N GLU A 96 10.00 2.42 21.75
CA GLU A 96 11.07 3.21 21.16
C GLU A 96 11.50 2.64 19.79
N GLY A 97 11.72 3.53 18.83
CA GLY A 97 12.14 3.18 17.47
C GLY A 97 11.01 2.73 16.55
N PHE A 98 9.77 2.64 17.03
CA PHE A 98 8.62 2.32 16.18
C PHE A 98 7.78 3.56 15.88
N PHE A 99 7.24 3.58 14.66
CA PHE A 99 6.44 4.69 14.14
C PHE A 99 5.12 4.20 13.58
N PHE A 100 4.06 4.93 13.90
CA PHE A 100 2.77 4.77 13.27
C PHE A 100 2.69 5.74 12.10
N VAL A 101 2.70 5.18 10.88
CA VAL A 101 2.63 5.96 9.64
C VAL A 101 1.25 5.77 9.02
N SER A 102 0.56 6.87 8.73
CA SER A 102 -0.78 6.80 8.17
C SER A 102 -0.99 7.79 7.02
N ARG A 103 -1.74 7.35 6.00
CA ARG A 103 -2.21 8.14 4.87
C ARG A 103 -3.64 7.73 4.54
N GLY A 104 -4.60 8.59 4.86
CA GLY A 104 -6.02 8.26 4.70
C GLY A 104 -6.37 6.98 5.45
N VAL A 105 -6.88 5.98 4.75
CA VAL A 105 -7.25 4.68 5.30
C VAL A 105 -6.06 3.74 5.54
N ASN A 106 -4.94 4.02 4.89
CA ASN A 106 -3.73 3.20 5.01
C ASN A 106 -3.00 3.51 6.33
N LYS A 107 -2.71 2.47 7.10
CA LYS A 107 -2.07 2.55 8.41
C LYS A 107 -0.98 1.49 8.51
N PHE A 108 0.20 1.89 8.94
CA PHE A 108 1.39 1.05 9.01
C PHE A 108 2.10 1.22 10.32
N VAL A 109 2.66 0.12 10.84
CA VAL A 109 3.58 0.14 11.98
C VAL A 109 4.98 -0.13 11.48
N MET A 110 5.79 0.90 11.43
CA MET A 110 7.09 0.87 10.79
C MET A 110 8.22 0.98 11.79
N HIS A 111 9.37 0.43 11.43
CA HIS A 111 10.61 0.54 12.19
C HIS A 111 11.78 0.83 11.25
N PRO A 112 12.86 1.46 11.73
CA PRO A 112 14.03 1.75 10.93
C PRO A 112 14.71 0.51 10.41
N VAL A 113 15.18 0.57 9.18
CA VAL A 113 16.02 -0.44 8.54
C VAL A 113 17.29 0.23 8.01
N GLU A 114 18.43 -0.39 8.23
CA GLU A 114 19.70 0.14 7.75
C GLU A 114 19.72 0.18 6.21
N SER A 115 20.15 1.31 5.67
CA SER A 115 20.25 1.54 4.25
C SER A 115 21.69 1.79 3.84
N ARG A 116 22.14 1.11 2.78
CA ARG A 116 23.48 1.33 2.21
C ARG A 116 23.62 2.65 1.45
N THR A 117 22.52 3.30 1.13
CA THR A 117 22.49 4.54 0.34
C THR A 117 22.48 5.81 1.19
N GLY A 118 22.49 5.69 2.53
CA GLY A 118 22.38 6.82 3.45
C GLY A 118 20.98 7.42 3.57
N ALA A 119 20.01 6.92 2.80
CA ALA A 119 18.61 7.30 2.95
C ALA A 119 18.02 6.65 4.19
N LEU A 120 17.23 7.37 4.96
CA LEU A 120 16.49 6.82 6.07
C LEU A 120 15.32 6.00 5.55
N ARG A 121 15.22 4.75 6.03
CA ARG A 121 14.15 3.82 5.66
C ARG A 121 13.40 3.36 6.90
N LEU A 122 12.06 3.47 6.84
CA LEU A 122 11.17 2.78 7.79
C LEU A 122 10.38 1.74 7.02
N GLU A 123 10.27 0.54 7.56
CA GLU A 123 9.56 -0.56 6.90
C GLU A 123 8.50 -1.18 7.81
N ASP A 124 7.39 -1.58 7.18
CA ASP A 124 6.40 -2.50 7.72
C ASP A 124 6.44 -3.79 6.87
N PRO A 125 7.23 -4.81 7.28
CA PRO A 125 7.37 -6.04 6.50
C PRO A 125 6.04 -6.80 6.36
N ALA A 126 5.18 -6.72 7.37
CA ALA A 126 3.90 -7.43 7.36
C ALA A 126 2.99 -6.91 6.26
N ARG A 127 2.95 -5.60 6.04
CA ARG A 127 2.12 -4.94 5.02
C ARG A 127 2.89 -4.58 3.75
N GLY A 128 4.21 -4.74 3.75
CA GLY A 128 5.09 -4.39 2.63
C GLY A 128 5.17 -2.90 2.38
N ALA A 129 4.96 -2.09 3.40
CA ALA A 129 5.05 -0.65 3.28
C ALA A 129 6.47 -0.15 3.62
N LEU A 130 6.87 0.89 2.91
CA LEU A 130 8.16 1.55 3.03
C LEU A 130 7.95 3.06 3.07
N TRP A 131 8.48 3.71 4.11
CA TRP A 131 8.70 5.15 4.15
C TRP A 131 10.17 5.42 3.88
N LEU A 132 10.46 6.19 2.85
CA LEU A 132 11.80 6.61 2.48
C LEU A 132 11.93 8.11 2.74
N GLN A 133 12.86 8.49 3.61
CA GLN A 133 13.15 9.89 3.93
C GLN A 133 14.52 10.26 3.37
N LEU A 134 14.55 11.23 2.47
CA LEU A 134 15.74 11.85 1.91
C LEU A 134 15.93 13.23 2.56
N ALA A 135 17.03 13.87 2.24
CA ALA A 135 17.34 15.20 2.78
C ALA A 135 16.30 16.27 2.38
N ASN A 136 15.77 16.20 1.16
CA ASN A 136 14.88 17.21 0.59
C ASN A 136 13.42 16.79 0.47
N LYS A 137 13.13 15.48 0.53
CA LYS A 137 11.78 14.93 0.41
C LYS A 137 11.66 13.53 0.99
N SER A 138 10.44 13.09 1.15
CA SER A 138 10.10 11.73 1.58
C SER A 138 9.03 11.13 0.67
N MET A 139 8.90 9.81 0.70
CA MET A 139 7.85 9.10 -0.03
C MET A 139 7.35 7.87 0.74
N LEU A 140 6.08 7.56 0.56
CA LEU A 140 5.42 6.37 1.09
C LEU A 140 5.11 5.41 -0.06
N MET A 141 5.57 4.18 0.04
CA MET A 141 5.39 3.15 -0.98
C MET A 141 4.77 1.89 -0.39
N ASN A 142 4.02 1.17 -1.22
CA ASN A 142 3.67 -0.22 -0.95
C ASN A 142 4.45 -1.11 -1.92
N GLN A 143 5.45 -1.82 -1.40
CA GLN A 143 6.33 -2.68 -2.19
C GLN A 143 5.62 -3.93 -2.71
N LYS A 144 4.64 -4.47 -1.94
CA LYS A 144 3.86 -5.65 -2.37
C LYS A 144 2.99 -5.35 -3.58
N GLU A 145 2.44 -4.13 -3.63
CA GLU A 145 1.59 -3.69 -4.73
C GLU A 145 2.37 -2.94 -5.83
N GLY A 146 3.64 -2.63 -5.61
CA GLY A 146 4.45 -1.83 -6.51
C GLY A 146 3.93 -0.39 -6.69
N LYS A 147 3.23 0.14 -5.69
CA LYS A 147 2.58 1.46 -5.76
C LYS A 147 3.25 2.49 -4.88
N ARG A 148 3.40 3.72 -5.39
CA ARG A 148 3.63 4.90 -4.56
C ARG A 148 2.30 5.34 -3.95
N LEU A 149 2.24 5.38 -2.64
CA LEU A 149 1.07 5.83 -1.91
C LEU A 149 1.10 7.36 -1.74
N ALA A 150 2.26 7.95 -1.48
CA ALA A 150 2.48 9.39 -1.46
C ALA A 150 3.92 9.71 -1.90
N ASP A 151 4.11 10.80 -2.62
CA ASP A 151 5.41 11.27 -3.09
C ASP A 151 5.57 12.77 -2.81
N GLU A 152 6.80 13.30 -3.01
CA GLU A 152 7.15 14.71 -2.76
C GLU A 152 6.69 15.19 -1.37
N CYS A 153 6.73 14.29 -0.38
CA CYS A 153 6.39 14.64 0.99
C CYS A 153 7.52 15.45 1.61
N GLN A 154 7.22 16.63 2.18
CA GLN A 154 8.23 17.50 2.73
C GLN A 154 7.85 17.95 4.15
N SER A 155 8.72 17.64 5.11
CA SER A 155 8.68 18.24 6.44
C SER A 155 9.17 19.70 6.38
N PRO A 156 8.94 20.52 7.41
CA PRO A 156 9.49 21.88 7.47
C PRO A 156 11.02 21.91 7.30
N GLU A 157 11.73 20.94 7.86
CA GLU A 157 13.18 20.81 7.75
C GLU A 157 13.60 20.49 6.32
N GLN A 158 12.91 19.57 5.66
CA GLN A 158 13.17 19.22 4.26
C GLN A 158 12.87 20.38 3.31
N LEU A 159 11.80 21.15 3.57
CA LEU A 159 11.50 22.37 2.81
C LEU A 159 12.63 23.40 2.95
N ASN A 160 13.15 23.60 4.16
CA ASN A 160 14.27 24.52 4.38
C ASN A 160 15.54 24.03 3.69
N TYR A 161 15.81 22.73 3.77
CA TYR A 161 16.95 22.13 3.07
C TYR A 161 16.83 22.33 1.55
N ALA A 162 15.68 22.04 0.96
CA ALA A 162 15.44 22.17 -0.47
C ALA A 162 15.60 23.61 -0.96
N LYS A 163 15.14 24.61 -0.19
CA LYS A 163 15.33 26.05 -0.50
C LYS A 163 16.79 26.47 -0.50
N ASN A 164 17.61 25.85 0.33
CA ASN A 164 19.02 26.18 0.48
C ASN A 164 19.93 25.37 -0.45
N MET A 165 19.39 24.37 -1.15
CA MET A 165 20.13 23.64 -2.17
C MET A 165 20.44 24.58 -3.34
N LYS A 166 21.71 24.85 -3.57
CA LYS A 166 22.15 25.51 -4.81
C LYS A 166 21.91 24.52 -5.96
N ALA A 167 21.24 24.99 -7.01
CA ALA A 167 21.16 24.24 -8.25
C ALA A 167 22.59 23.98 -8.76
N VAL A 168 23.01 22.72 -8.76
CA VAL A 168 24.28 22.33 -9.37
C VAL A 168 24.03 22.30 -10.88
N ASN A 169 24.56 23.28 -11.58
CA ASN A 169 24.50 23.32 -13.03
C ASN A 169 25.57 22.36 -13.58
N LEU A 170 25.14 21.13 -13.89
CA LEU A 170 26.01 20.08 -14.44
C LEU A 170 26.59 20.41 -15.83
N LEU A 171 26.13 21.49 -16.44
CA LEU A 171 26.58 21.94 -17.78
C LEU A 171 27.59 23.08 -17.71
N GLU A 172 27.87 23.63 -16.52
CA GLU A 172 28.96 24.61 -16.38
C GLU A 172 30.30 23.89 -16.26
N PRO A 173 31.25 24.13 -17.18
CA PRO A 173 32.60 23.60 -17.03
C PRO A 173 33.25 24.22 -15.77
N GLU A 174 33.84 23.35 -14.95
CA GLU A 174 34.63 23.82 -13.79
C GLU A 174 35.67 24.84 -14.27
N LYS A 175 35.56 26.09 -13.79
CA LYS A 175 36.59 27.07 -13.94
C LYS A 175 37.77 26.65 -13.06
N LYS A 176 38.83 26.10 -13.70
CA LYS A 176 40.14 25.91 -13.08
C LYS A 176 40.79 27.24 -12.81
#